data_1fcbb9db931f93e644f82406024b8b59
#
_entry.id   1fcbb9db931f93e644f82406024b8b59
#
_cell.length_a   1.000
_cell.length_b   1.000
_cell.length_c   1.000
_cell.angle_alpha   90.00
_cell.angle_beta   90.00
_cell.angle_gamma   90.00
#
_symmetry.space_group_name_H-M   'P 1'
#
loop_
_entity.id
_entity.type
_entity.pdbx_description
1 polymer ?
#
loop_
_entity_poly.entity_id
_entity_poly.type
_entity_poly.pdbx_seq_one_letter_code
_entity_poly.pdbx_strand_id
1 'polypeptide(L)'
;MSKEQFYNARYDAVFKNAVANDREVFHDFLKLALEREIKDYKIIPNEMPKKNYSIRSKTLDINVKTDIGNIIVEINNGYYNSLPIRNLVYLSSVFSNSVSRGESYDNVPLHILLNITWGKGLKGDILTDYYVQSDKKIKYCDRIIIREINMDLLLNTWYYKDKKKAQKYSHFLMLGLDKKDLNYLCEKEGHEYMKKYMKNVEELNEDSEFVNVISPDKDNEMVINTLKNEAIKEGIEKNTLATAKKMLDDNLSIDMVSKYTGLTKEEINSLK
;
A
#
# COMPACT_ATOMS: atom_id res chain seq x y z
N MET A 1 -15.99 -9.91 28.90
CA MET A 1 -16.12 -8.55 28.33
C MET A 1 -15.54 -8.61 26.93
N SER A 2 -16.36 -8.51 25.89
CA SER A 2 -15.90 -8.36 24.52
C SER A 2 -15.04 -7.08 24.45
N LYS A 3 -13.80 -7.17 23.95
CA LYS A 3 -13.03 -5.96 23.66
C LYS A 3 -13.86 -5.14 22.67
N GLU A 4 -14.21 -3.94 23.08
CA GLU A 4 -14.86 -2.97 22.19
C GLU A 4 -13.96 -2.82 20.95
N GLN A 5 -14.50 -3.12 19.79
CA GLN A 5 -13.73 -3.10 18.55
C GLN A 5 -13.46 -1.65 18.18
N PHE A 6 -12.19 -1.27 18.08
CA PHE A 6 -11.77 0.08 17.67
C PHE A 6 -11.28 0.04 16.22
N TYR A 7 -11.98 0.75 15.36
CA TYR A 7 -11.64 0.89 13.94
C TYR A 7 -10.71 2.09 13.76
N ASN A 8 -9.49 1.84 13.36
CA ASN A 8 -8.47 2.85 13.05
C ASN A 8 -8.32 3.06 11.54
N ALA A 9 -7.41 3.93 11.12
CA ALA A 9 -7.22 4.30 9.71
C ALA A 9 -6.57 3.19 8.83
N ARG A 10 -6.41 1.97 9.34
CA ARG A 10 -6.19 0.78 8.53
C ARG A 10 -7.38 0.50 7.60
N TYR A 11 -8.58 0.89 8.02
CA TYR A 11 -9.78 0.84 7.18
C TYR A 11 -9.84 2.10 6.31
N ASP A 12 -9.95 1.91 4.99
CA ASP A 12 -10.01 2.99 4.00
C ASP A 12 -11.08 4.04 4.35
N ALA A 13 -12.27 3.60 4.76
CA ALA A 13 -13.34 4.50 5.17
C ALA A 13 -12.97 5.37 6.39
N VAL A 14 -12.22 4.82 7.36
CA VAL A 14 -11.73 5.59 8.51
C VAL A 14 -10.68 6.59 8.06
N PHE A 15 -9.71 6.18 7.23
CA PHE A 15 -8.70 7.09 6.71
C PHE A 15 -9.34 8.26 5.96
N LYS A 16 -10.29 7.99 5.05
CA LYS A 16 -11.00 9.01 4.30
C LYS A 16 -11.73 10.00 5.19
N ASN A 17 -12.45 9.51 6.20
CA ASN A 17 -13.27 10.37 7.06
C ASN A 17 -12.48 11.04 8.18
N ALA A 18 -11.54 10.36 8.84
CA ALA A 18 -10.82 10.92 9.97
C ALA A 18 -9.55 11.70 9.58
N VAL A 19 -8.97 11.40 8.41
CA VAL A 19 -7.74 12.05 7.94
C VAL A 19 -8.03 12.94 6.72
N ALA A 20 -8.49 12.36 5.61
CA ALA A 20 -8.54 13.08 4.34
C ALA A 20 -9.64 14.15 4.26
N ASN A 21 -10.77 13.96 4.95
CA ASN A 21 -11.85 14.94 4.99
C ASN A 21 -11.58 16.10 5.97
N ASP A 22 -10.63 15.94 6.89
CA ASP A 22 -10.19 17.02 7.76
C ASP A 22 -9.00 17.74 7.13
N ARG A 23 -9.22 18.99 6.70
CA ARG A 23 -8.21 19.77 5.96
C ARG A 23 -6.90 19.95 6.72
N GLU A 24 -6.95 20.20 8.02
CA GLU A 24 -5.79 20.44 8.86
C GLU A 24 -5.02 19.14 9.12
N VAL A 25 -5.75 18.08 9.52
CA VAL A 25 -5.16 16.76 9.75
C VAL A 25 -4.48 16.25 8.49
N PHE A 26 -5.14 16.35 7.33
CA PHE A 26 -4.59 15.83 6.09
C PHE A 26 -3.40 16.65 5.58
N HIS A 27 -3.45 17.96 5.72
CA HIS A 27 -2.34 18.84 5.33
C HIS A 27 -1.07 18.51 6.12
N ASP A 28 -1.17 18.46 7.45
CA ASP A 28 -0.03 18.16 8.30
C ASP A 28 0.47 16.73 8.11
N PHE A 29 -0.46 15.78 7.93
CA PHE A 29 -0.11 14.40 7.59
C PHE A 29 0.70 14.35 6.28
N LEU A 30 0.26 14.99 5.20
CA LEU A 30 0.97 14.99 3.92
C LEU A 30 2.36 15.62 4.04
N LYS A 31 2.50 16.75 4.74
CA LYS A 31 3.80 17.42 4.96
C LYS A 31 4.78 16.47 5.65
N LEU A 32 4.35 15.82 6.72
CA LEU A 32 5.18 14.90 7.49
C LEU A 32 5.46 13.60 6.72
N ALA A 33 4.45 13.02 6.10
CA ALA A 33 4.57 11.78 5.34
C ALA A 33 5.50 11.92 4.13
N LEU A 34 5.55 13.09 3.52
CA LEU A 34 6.39 13.37 2.36
C LEU A 34 7.72 14.06 2.73
N GLU A 35 7.88 14.48 3.99
CA GLU A 35 9.04 15.27 4.46
C GLU A 35 9.26 16.51 3.58
N ARG A 36 8.16 17.16 3.18
CA ARG A 36 8.15 18.31 2.26
C ARG A 36 7.18 19.38 2.72
N GLU A 37 7.56 20.64 2.53
CA GLU A 37 6.63 21.74 2.69
C GLU A 37 5.60 21.70 1.56
N ILE A 38 4.32 21.76 1.93
CA ILE A 38 3.16 21.84 1.05
C ILE A 38 2.39 23.09 1.46
N LYS A 39 2.24 24.04 0.55
CA LYS A 39 1.55 25.31 0.84
C LYS A 39 0.04 25.14 0.78
N ASP A 40 -0.42 24.41 -0.21
CA ASP A 40 -1.83 24.15 -0.42
C ASP A 40 -2.05 22.85 -1.22
N TYR A 41 -3.25 22.28 -1.08
CA TYR A 41 -3.64 21.07 -1.81
C TYR A 41 -5.11 21.08 -2.20
N LYS A 42 -5.44 20.29 -3.23
CA LYS A 42 -6.78 19.99 -3.68
C LYS A 42 -6.94 18.50 -3.92
N ILE A 43 -7.93 17.88 -3.27
CA ILE A 43 -8.33 16.51 -3.57
C ILE A 43 -9.03 16.49 -4.93
N ILE A 44 -8.58 15.59 -5.81
CA ILE A 44 -9.14 15.41 -7.15
C ILE A 44 -10.10 14.22 -7.07
N PRO A 45 -11.28 14.29 -7.73
CA PRO A 45 -12.18 13.15 -7.80
C PRO A 45 -11.48 11.88 -8.32
N ASN A 46 -11.71 10.77 -7.66
CA ASN A 46 -11.00 9.50 -7.88
C ASN A 46 -11.42 8.74 -9.15
N GLU A 47 -12.48 9.18 -9.83
CA GLU A 47 -12.93 8.53 -11.06
C GLU A 47 -12.04 8.92 -12.24
N MET A 48 -11.22 7.98 -12.69
CA MET A 48 -10.56 8.13 -13.99
C MET A 48 -11.59 8.05 -15.09
N PRO A 49 -11.53 8.96 -16.11
CA PRO A 49 -12.42 8.89 -17.25
C PRO A 49 -12.34 7.50 -17.89
N LYS A 50 -13.49 6.81 -17.98
CA LYS A 50 -13.58 5.52 -18.66
C LYS A 50 -13.37 5.74 -20.15
N LYS A 51 -12.17 5.52 -20.64
CA LYS A 51 -11.89 5.55 -22.10
C LYS A 51 -12.44 4.33 -22.83
N ASN A 52 -12.79 3.24 -22.11
CA ASN A 52 -13.41 2.02 -22.63
C ASN A 52 -14.22 1.31 -21.55
N TYR A 53 -15.43 0.86 -21.87
CA TYR A 53 -16.33 0.14 -20.95
C TYR A 53 -15.79 -1.23 -20.50
N SER A 54 -14.81 -1.81 -21.19
CA SER A 54 -14.16 -3.06 -20.85
C SER A 54 -13.01 -2.93 -19.84
N ILE A 55 -12.56 -1.71 -19.54
CA ILE A 55 -11.51 -1.49 -18.54
C ILE A 55 -12.18 -1.33 -17.17
N ARG A 56 -11.79 -2.15 -16.18
CA ARG A 56 -12.18 -1.96 -14.77
C ARG A 56 -11.93 -0.50 -14.39
N SER A 57 -12.92 0.15 -13.78
CA SER A 57 -12.72 1.49 -13.22
C SER A 57 -11.59 1.39 -12.20
N LYS A 58 -10.51 2.12 -12.44
CA LYS A 58 -9.41 2.24 -11.49
C LYS A 58 -9.84 3.30 -10.48
N THR A 59 -10.14 2.88 -9.28
CA THR A 59 -10.43 3.79 -8.18
C THR A 59 -9.17 3.92 -7.36
N LEU A 60 -8.61 5.12 -7.32
CA LEU A 60 -7.54 5.48 -6.39
C LEU A 60 -8.16 5.76 -5.03
N ASP A 61 -7.42 5.50 -3.94
CA ASP A 61 -7.95 5.81 -2.63
C ASP A 61 -8.06 7.34 -2.46
N ILE A 62 -6.98 8.09 -2.66
CA ILE A 62 -7.01 9.54 -2.66
C ILE A 62 -5.99 10.09 -3.68
N ASN A 63 -6.45 10.99 -4.53
CA ASN A 63 -5.61 11.70 -5.49
C ASN A 63 -5.56 13.19 -5.13
N VAL A 64 -4.37 13.75 -4.99
CA VAL A 64 -4.14 15.10 -4.48
C VAL A 64 -3.25 15.88 -5.42
N LYS A 65 -3.69 17.06 -5.82
CA LYS A 65 -2.86 18.06 -6.51
C LYS A 65 -2.32 19.06 -5.49
N THR A 66 -1.01 19.29 -5.51
CA THR A 66 -0.33 20.23 -4.61
C THR A 66 0.55 21.19 -5.41
N ASP A 67 1.14 22.17 -4.72
CA ASP A 67 2.14 23.06 -5.30
C ASP A 67 3.47 22.35 -5.63
N ILE A 68 3.74 21.20 -5.04
CA ILE A 68 4.95 20.39 -5.32
C ILE A 68 4.74 19.29 -6.37
N GLY A 69 3.49 19.00 -6.74
CA GLY A 69 3.14 17.95 -7.71
C GLY A 69 1.86 17.20 -7.37
N ASN A 70 1.66 16.06 -8.02
CA ASN A 70 0.52 15.16 -7.81
C ASN A 70 0.90 14.06 -6.82
N ILE A 71 0.05 13.84 -5.82
CA ILE A 71 0.24 12.83 -4.78
C ILE A 71 -0.91 11.84 -4.84
N ILE A 72 -0.59 10.56 -4.91
CA ILE A 72 -1.56 9.46 -4.81
C ILE A 72 -1.32 8.81 -3.47
N VAL A 73 -2.35 8.75 -2.61
CA VAL A 73 -2.29 8.03 -1.34
C VAL A 73 -3.09 6.74 -1.48
N GLU A 74 -2.45 5.61 -1.22
CA GLU A 74 -3.05 4.27 -1.27
C GLU A 74 -2.95 3.61 0.10
N ILE A 75 -4.09 3.13 0.61
CA ILE A 75 -4.21 2.38 1.85
C ILE A 75 -4.35 0.91 1.51
N ASN A 76 -3.31 0.13 1.77
CA ASN A 76 -3.27 -1.28 1.43
C ASN A 76 -3.42 -2.13 2.70
N ASN A 77 -4.61 -2.67 2.97
CA ASN A 77 -4.91 -3.46 4.17
C ASN A 77 -4.35 -4.92 4.11
N GLY A 78 -3.56 -5.24 3.12
CA GLY A 78 -2.86 -6.52 2.98
C GLY A 78 -1.83 -6.46 1.87
N TYR A 79 -0.68 -7.12 2.09
CA TYR A 79 0.36 -7.27 1.06
C TYR A 79 0.11 -8.57 0.28
N TYR A 80 0.27 -8.50 -1.04
CA TYR A 80 0.29 -9.62 -1.97
C TYR A 80 1.26 -9.34 -3.12
N ASN A 81 1.78 -10.37 -3.78
CA ASN A 81 2.92 -10.23 -4.70
C ASN A 81 2.64 -9.30 -5.90
N SER A 82 1.40 -9.21 -6.37
CA SER A 82 1.04 -8.30 -7.46
C SER A 82 0.64 -6.88 -7.02
N LEU A 83 0.66 -6.57 -5.72
CA LEU A 83 0.35 -5.24 -5.21
C LEU A 83 1.27 -4.15 -5.80
N PRO A 84 2.60 -4.33 -5.89
CA PRO A 84 3.48 -3.33 -6.49
C PRO A 84 3.13 -3.06 -7.97
N ILE A 85 2.74 -4.10 -8.70
CA ILE A 85 2.31 -3.97 -10.11
C ILE A 85 1.02 -3.17 -10.21
N ARG A 86 0.02 -3.45 -9.35
CA ARG A 86 -1.23 -2.68 -9.29
C ARG A 86 -0.94 -1.21 -9.04
N ASN A 87 -0.13 -0.92 -8.03
CA ASN A 87 0.21 0.43 -7.63
C ASN A 87 0.97 1.18 -8.73
N LEU A 88 1.90 0.49 -9.42
CA LEU A 88 2.62 1.06 -10.56
C LEU A 88 1.68 1.36 -11.74
N VAL A 89 0.68 0.50 -12.01
CA VAL A 89 -0.35 0.74 -13.04
C VAL A 89 -1.15 2.00 -12.70
N TYR A 90 -1.51 2.21 -11.44
CA TYR A 90 -2.23 3.41 -11.01
C TYR A 90 -1.37 4.67 -11.19
N LEU A 91 -0.15 4.67 -10.68
CA LEU A 91 0.79 5.77 -10.83
C LEU A 91 1.03 6.12 -12.30
N SER A 92 1.29 5.11 -13.16
CA SER A 92 1.52 5.28 -14.59
C SER A 92 0.32 5.91 -15.29
N SER A 93 -0.89 5.55 -14.87
CA SER A 93 -2.12 6.11 -15.44
C SER A 93 -2.25 7.60 -15.08
N VAL A 94 -1.99 7.99 -13.83
CA VAL A 94 -2.02 9.41 -13.44
C VAL A 94 -0.90 10.19 -14.13
N PHE A 95 0.30 9.62 -14.19
CA PHE A 95 1.45 10.21 -14.85
C PHE A 95 1.19 10.45 -16.35
N SER A 96 0.67 9.46 -17.07
CA SER A 96 0.38 9.58 -18.50
C SER A 96 -0.70 10.62 -18.82
N ASN A 97 -1.63 10.85 -17.89
CA ASN A 97 -2.69 11.84 -18.04
C ASN A 97 -2.27 13.26 -17.60
N SER A 98 -1.06 13.43 -17.09
CA SER A 98 -0.57 14.74 -16.63
C SER A 98 -0.03 15.63 -17.74
N VAL A 99 0.06 15.12 -18.98
CA VAL A 99 0.52 15.86 -20.18
C VAL A 99 -0.59 15.87 -21.21
N SER A 100 -0.95 17.07 -21.68
CA SER A 100 -1.89 17.25 -22.79
C SER A 100 -1.17 17.27 -24.13
N ARG A 101 -1.91 16.97 -25.19
CA ARG A 101 -1.35 17.03 -26.56
C ARG A 101 -0.85 18.44 -26.89
N GLY A 102 0.43 18.55 -27.23
CA GLY A 102 1.08 19.83 -27.58
C GLY A 102 1.74 20.57 -26.42
N GLU A 103 1.64 20.05 -25.20
CA GLU A 103 2.38 20.58 -24.05
C GLU A 103 3.83 20.07 -24.03
N SER A 104 4.73 20.85 -23.43
CA SER A 104 6.12 20.45 -23.21
C SER A 104 6.20 19.41 -22.09
N TYR A 105 7.00 18.39 -22.31
CA TYR A 105 7.33 17.39 -21.25
C TYR A 105 8.06 18.00 -20.05
N ASP A 106 8.68 19.18 -20.19
CA ASP A 106 9.33 19.90 -19.09
C ASP A 106 8.34 20.33 -18.00
N ASN A 107 7.05 20.49 -18.39
CA ASN A 107 5.97 20.89 -17.49
C ASN A 107 5.33 19.72 -16.74
N VAL A 108 5.80 18.49 -16.95
CA VAL A 108 5.28 17.33 -16.22
C VAL A 108 5.54 17.50 -14.71
N PRO A 109 4.50 17.53 -13.87
CA PRO A 109 4.67 17.69 -12.44
C PRO A 109 5.33 16.46 -11.80
N LEU A 110 5.90 16.64 -10.62
CA LEU A 110 6.31 15.51 -9.79
C LEU A 110 5.09 14.64 -9.45
N HIS A 111 5.23 13.32 -9.50
CA HIS A 111 4.23 12.36 -9.05
C HIS A 111 4.80 11.53 -7.92
N ILE A 112 4.11 11.55 -6.80
CA ILE A 112 4.47 10.75 -5.61
C ILE A 112 3.33 9.77 -5.36
N LEU A 113 3.64 8.49 -5.35
CA LEU A 113 2.75 7.45 -4.86
C LEU A 113 3.15 7.14 -3.41
N LEU A 114 2.29 7.50 -2.46
CA LEU A 114 2.42 7.21 -1.04
C LEU A 114 1.60 5.95 -0.74
N ASN A 115 2.27 4.83 -0.58
CA ASN A 115 1.69 3.56 -0.17
C ASN A 115 1.80 3.38 1.33
N ILE A 116 0.67 3.17 2.00
CA ILE A 116 0.61 2.82 3.42
C ILE A 116 0.12 1.38 3.50
N THR A 117 1.03 0.45 3.73
CA THR A 117 0.76 -0.98 3.52
C THR A 117 0.87 -1.77 4.81
N TRP A 118 -0.21 -2.50 5.14
CA TRP A 118 -0.22 -3.57 6.14
C TRP A 118 -0.03 -4.92 5.45
N GLY A 119 0.51 -5.88 6.16
CA GLY A 119 0.67 -7.25 5.69
C GLY A 119 2.10 -7.75 5.68
N LYS A 120 2.24 -9.07 5.87
CA LYS A 120 3.53 -9.74 5.87
C LYS A 120 4.07 -9.88 4.45
N GLY A 121 5.38 -9.77 4.29
CA GLY A 121 6.05 -9.99 3.00
C GLY A 121 6.60 -8.74 2.33
N LEU A 122 6.18 -7.55 2.75
CA LEU A 122 6.77 -6.30 2.27
C LEU A 122 8.25 -6.25 2.64
N LYS A 123 9.10 -6.02 1.65
CA LYS A 123 10.55 -5.92 1.82
C LYS A 123 10.97 -4.46 2.08
N GLY A 124 12.11 -4.28 2.72
CA GLY A 124 12.68 -2.95 2.99
C GLY A 124 12.56 -2.54 4.45
N ASP A 125 12.83 -1.26 4.70
CA ASP A 125 12.72 -0.62 6.00
C ASP A 125 11.28 -0.17 6.31
N ILE A 126 11.08 0.50 7.46
CA ILE A 126 9.79 1.10 7.82
C ILE A 126 9.31 2.06 6.72
N LEU A 127 10.23 2.87 6.19
CA LEU A 127 10.00 3.77 5.07
C LEU A 127 11.05 3.49 4.00
N THR A 128 10.58 3.29 2.74
CA THR A 128 11.46 3.03 1.61
C THR A 128 10.99 3.86 0.40
N ASP A 129 11.90 4.61 -0.17
CA ASP A 129 11.66 5.35 -1.41
C ASP A 129 12.24 4.61 -2.62
N TYR A 130 11.41 4.45 -3.65
CA TYR A 130 11.81 3.90 -4.94
C TYR A 130 11.82 5.00 -5.99
N TYR A 131 12.87 4.97 -6.84
CA TYR A 131 13.13 5.94 -7.89
C TYR A 131 13.33 5.26 -9.24
N VAL A 132 13.04 5.97 -10.32
CA VAL A 132 13.39 5.53 -11.68
C VAL A 132 14.86 5.84 -11.93
N GLN A 133 15.72 4.85 -11.77
CA GLN A 133 17.18 4.98 -11.86
C GLN A 133 17.85 3.70 -12.36
N SER A 134 19.11 3.83 -12.83
CA SER A 134 19.93 2.69 -13.21
C SER A 134 20.40 1.90 -11.98
N ASP A 135 20.99 0.71 -12.23
CA ASP A 135 21.72 -0.10 -11.24
C ASP A 135 22.86 0.67 -10.55
N LYS A 136 23.45 1.64 -11.23
CA LYS A 136 24.50 2.55 -10.72
C LYS A 136 23.94 3.78 -10.00
N LYS A 137 22.64 3.80 -9.67
CA LYS A 137 21.93 4.92 -9.01
C LYS A 137 21.94 6.24 -9.79
N ILE A 138 22.11 6.17 -11.13
CA ILE A 138 21.97 7.33 -12.00
C ILE A 138 20.48 7.53 -12.25
N LYS A 139 19.93 8.66 -11.82
CA LYS A 139 18.52 9.00 -12.04
C LYS A 139 18.22 9.08 -13.54
N TYR A 140 17.22 8.32 -13.97
CA TYR A 140 16.68 8.42 -15.32
C TYR A 140 15.58 9.48 -15.41
N CYS A 141 14.72 9.54 -14.37
CA CYS A 141 13.63 10.50 -14.24
C CYS A 141 13.47 10.89 -12.76
N ASP A 142 13.30 12.18 -12.49
CA ASP A 142 13.07 12.74 -11.16
C ASP A 142 11.60 13.08 -10.90
N ARG A 143 10.71 12.76 -11.85
CA ARG A 143 9.27 13.08 -11.79
C ARG A 143 8.41 11.97 -11.19
N ILE A 144 9.01 10.86 -10.78
CA ILE A 144 8.31 9.72 -10.17
C ILE A 144 9.03 9.30 -8.90
N ILE A 145 8.28 9.24 -7.80
CA ILE A 145 8.72 8.68 -6.52
C ILE A 145 7.62 7.73 -6.04
N ILE A 146 8.01 6.53 -5.60
CA ILE A 146 7.12 5.64 -4.86
C ILE A 146 7.65 5.56 -3.44
N ARG A 147 6.87 6.06 -2.48
CA ARG A 147 7.16 6.00 -1.05
C ARG A 147 6.32 4.91 -0.41
N GLU A 148 6.96 3.91 0.13
CA GLU A 148 6.32 2.75 0.75
C GLU A 148 6.51 2.77 2.25
N ILE A 149 5.41 2.67 3.01
CA ILE A 149 5.41 2.56 4.45
C ILE A 149 5.00 1.15 4.85
N ASN A 150 5.90 0.44 5.52
CA ASN A 150 5.67 -0.89 6.07
C ASN A 150 5.06 -0.77 7.48
N MET A 151 3.72 -0.75 7.54
CA MET A 151 2.97 -0.57 8.79
C MET A 151 3.16 -1.74 9.77
N ASP A 152 3.26 -2.97 9.28
CA ASP A 152 3.50 -4.14 10.14
C ASP A 152 4.88 -4.06 10.80
N LEU A 153 5.91 -3.64 10.06
CA LEU A 153 7.25 -3.43 10.62
C LEU A 153 7.27 -2.27 11.62
N LEU A 154 6.57 -1.18 11.30
CA LEU A 154 6.45 0.00 12.17
C LEU A 154 5.77 -0.36 13.50
N LEU A 155 4.60 -1.02 13.45
CA LEU A 155 3.85 -1.46 14.64
C LEU A 155 4.65 -2.51 15.43
N ASN A 156 5.31 -3.46 14.77
CA ASN A 156 6.20 -4.43 15.43
C ASN A 156 7.37 -3.73 16.14
N THR A 157 7.92 -2.68 15.52
CA THR A 157 8.99 -1.87 16.13
C THR A 157 8.48 -1.13 17.36
N TRP A 158 7.26 -0.58 17.31
CA TRP A 158 6.60 0.08 18.43
C TRP A 158 6.36 -0.87 19.60
N TYR A 159 5.76 -2.03 19.34
CA TYR A 159 5.34 -2.94 20.41
C TYR A 159 6.47 -3.80 21.00
N TYR A 160 7.45 -4.19 20.18
CA TYR A 160 8.37 -5.28 20.56
C TYR A 160 9.86 -4.96 20.42
N LYS A 161 10.25 -3.83 19.81
CA LYS A 161 11.66 -3.56 19.56
C LYS A 161 12.13 -2.21 20.13
N ASP A 162 11.80 -1.12 19.46
CA ASP A 162 12.33 0.22 19.76
C ASP A 162 11.25 1.28 19.58
N LYS A 163 10.58 1.64 20.67
CA LYS A 163 9.55 2.69 20.67
C LYS A 163 10.08 4.04 20.18
N LYS A 164 11.33 4.41 20.53
CA LYS A 164 11.90 5.70 20.12
C LYS A 164 12.13 5.73 18.61
N LYS A 165 12.57 4.60 18.01
CA LYS A 165 12.72 4.47 16.56
C LYS A 165 11.37 4.57 15.86
N ALA A 166 10.37 3.85 16.36
CA ALA A 166 9.02 3.90 15.78
C ALA A 166 8.38 5.28 15.91
N GLN A 167 8.61 5.99 17.00
CA GLN A 167 8.08 7.31 17.30
C GLN A 167 8.52 8.39 16.30
N LYS A 168 9.65 8.22 15.62
CA LYS A 168 10.07 9.08 14.51
C LYS A 168 9.04 9.10 13.37
N TYR A 169 8.20 8.08 13.29
CA TYR A 169 7.13 7.93 12.30
C TYR A 169 5.74 8.04 12.98
N SER A 170 5.62 8.92 13.99
CA SER A 170 4.38 9.09 14.78
C SER A 170 3.16 9.40 13.92
N HIS A 171 3.32 10.17 12.83
CA HIS A 171 2.29 10.47 11.86
C HIS A 171 1.76 9.25 11.08
N PHE A 172 2.56 8.19 10.93
CA PHE A 172 2.09 6.90 10.41
C PHE A 172 1.61 5.98 11.54
N LEU A 173 2.28 5.99 12.69
CA LEU A 173 1.87 5.20 13.86
C LEU A 173 0.41 5.46 14.25
N MET A 174 0.00 6.73 14.28
CA MET A 174 -1.37 7.11 14.65
C MET A 174 -2.42 6.36 13.82
N LEU A 175 -2.10 6.00 12.57
CA LEU A 175 -3.03 5.33 11.66
C LEU A 175 -3.33 3.87 12.05
N GLY A 176 -2.41 3.22 12.78
CA GLY A 176 -2.49 1.79 13.07
C GLY A 176 -2.62 1.41 14.54
N LEU A 177 -2.51 2.36 15.47
CA LEU A 177 -2.58 2.11 16.91
C LEU A 177 -4.02 1.83 17.38
N ASP A 178 -4.14 1.08 18.47
CA ASP A 178 -5.39 0.99 19.21
C ASP A 178 -5.69 2.28 20.01
N LYS A 179 -6.89 2.41 20.55
CA LYS A 179 -7.32 3.61 21.29
C LYS A 179 -6.37 3.99 22.41
N LYS A 180 -5.89 3.02 23.19
CA LYS A 180 -5.02 3.26 24.35
C LYS A 180 -3.66 3.80 23.93
N ASP A 181 -3.02 3.15 22.95
CA ASP A 181 -1.70 3.55 22.47
C ASP A 181 -1.75 4.83 21.64
N LEU A 182 -2.85 5.08 20.93
CA LEU A 182 -3.09 6.34 20.22
C LEU A 182 -3.21 7.52 21.21
N ASN A 183 -3.97 7.35 22.31
CA ASN A 183 -4.04 8.34 23.39
C ASN A 183 -2.65 8.67 23.95
N TYR A 184 -1.90 7.62 24.29
CA TYR A 184 -0.54 7.80 24.80
C TYR A 184 0.35 8.55 23.81
N LEU A 185 0.26 8.22 22.51
CA LEU A 185 1.04 8.90 21.47
C LEU A 185 0.65 10.37 21.35
N CYS A 186 -0.65 10.68 21.32
CA CYS A 186 -1.17 12.05 21.25
C CYS A 186 -0.73 12.92 22.44
N GLU A 187 -0.79 12.38 23.65
CA GLU A 187 -0.32 13.08 24.86
C GLU A 187 1.18 13.36 24.81
N LYS A 188 1.96 12.38 24.34
CA LYS A 188 3.41 12.47 24.31
C LYS A 188 3.94 13.39 23.23
N GLU A 189 3.38 13.35 22.02
CA GLU A 189 3.80 14.19 20.89
C GLU A 189 3.22 15.62 21.01
N GLY A 190 2.02 15.75 21.57
CA GLY A 190 1.37 17.05 21.80
C GLY A 190 0.91 17.76 20.51
N HIS A 191 1.00 17.13 19.35
CA HIS A 191 0.63 17.75 18.08
C HIS A 191 -0.89 17.90 17.94
N GLU A 192 -1.35 19.09 17.58
CA GLU A 192 -2.79 19.40 17.45
C GLU A 192 -3.47 18.54 16.38
N TYR A 193 -2.83 18.30 15.24
CA TYR A 193 -3.41 17.45 14.20
C TYR A 193 -3.64 16.00 14.66
N MET A 194 -2.78 15.47 15.54
CA MET A 194 -2.97 14.13 16.12
C MET A 194 -4.15 14.07 17.09
N LYS A 195 -4.30 15.09 17.94
CA LYS A 195 -5.44 15.19 18.85
C LYS A 195 -6.75 15.29 18.06
N LYS A 196 -6.73 16.05 16.97
CA LYS A 196 -7.87 16.22 16.08
C LYS A 196 -8.20 14.92 15.35
N TYR A 197 -7.17 14.22 14.81
CA TYR A 197 -7.32 12.88 14.24
C TYR A 197 -7.96 11.92 15.24
N MET A 198 -7.46 11.88 16.48
CA MET A 198 -7.99 11.02 17.52
C MET A 198 -9.47 11.29 17.77
N LYS A 199 -9.85 12.57 17.93
CA LYS A 199 -11.23 12.98 18.09
C LYS A 199 -12.09 12.51 16.92
N ASN A 200 -11.64 12.73 15.68
CA ASN A 200 -12.35 12.30 14.48
C ASN A 200 -12.57 10.77 14.46
N VAL A 201 -11.54 9.99 14.85
CA VAL A 201 -11.65 8.52 14.93
C VAL A 201 -12.60 8.08 16.02
N GLU A 202 -12.59 8.73 17.19
CA GLU A 202 -13.53 8.43 18.28
C GLU A 202 -14.98 8.69 17.86
N GLU A 203 -15.26 9.84 17.25
CA GLU A 203 -16.59 10.19 16.74
C GLU A 203 -17.09 9.15 15.72
N LEU A 204 -16.22 8.67 14.81
CA LEU A 204 -16.57 7.61 13.85
C LEU A 204 -16.84 6.27 14.53
N ASN A 205 -16.10 5.91 15.58
CA ASN A 205 -16.32 4.67 16.33
C ASN A 205 -17.58 4.71 17.22
N GLU A 206 -18.07 5.90 17.58
CA GLU A 206 -19.32 6.11 18.30
C GLU A 206 -20.54 6.16 17.36
N ASP A 207 -20.34 6.43 16.08
CA ASP A 207 -21.39 6.44 15.07
C ASP A 207 -21.80 5.01 14.67
N SER A 208 -22.96 4.58 15.15
CA SER A 208 -23.48 3.23 14.88
C SER A 208 -23.77 2.97 13.41
N GLU A 209 -24.15 3.98 12.61
CA GLU A 209 -24.36 3.83 11.17
C GLU A 209 -23.02 3.59 10.47
N PHE A 210 -22.00 4.36 10.81
CA PHE A 210 -20.66 4.20 10.27
C PHE A 210 -20.08 2.83 10.63
N VAL A 211 -20.16 2.42 11.91
CA VAL A 211 -19.67 1.11 12.38
C VAL A 211 -20.35 -0.05 11.66
N ASN A 212 -21.66 0.04 11.39
CA ASN A 212 -22.40 -0.98 10.65
C ASN A 212 -22.02 -1.06 9.16
N VAL A 213 -21.55 0.04 8.58
CA VAL A 213 -21.12 0.09 7.16
C VAL A 213 -19.70 -0.42 6.98
N ILE A 214 -18.82 -0.23 7.99
CA ILE A 214 -17.48 -0.81 7.98
C ILE A 214 -17.60 -2.32 8.25
N SER A 215 -18.08 -3.08 7.25
CA SER A 215 -18.02 -4.53 7.33
C SER A 215 -16.60 -4.98 6.98
N PRO A 216 -15.87 -5.65 7.90
CA PRO A 216 -14.54 -6.19 7.62
C PRO A 216 -14.49 -7.10 6.40
N ASP A 217 -15.65 -7.66 6.00
CA ASP A 217 -15.74 -8.70 4.98
C ASP A 217 -15.73 -8.17 3.54
N LYS A 218 -16.21 -6.95 3.29
CA LYS A 218 -16.31 -6.43 1.91
C LYS A 218 -15.01 -5.84 1.36
N ASP A 219 -14.28 -5.08 2.17
CA ASP A 219 -13.02 -4.45 1.73
C ASP A 219 -11.88 -5.47 1.57
N ASN A 220 -11.99 -6.60 2.28
CA ASN A 220 -11.00 -7.67 2.22
C ASN A 220 -11.26 -8.73 1.14
N GLU A 221 -12.44 -8.77 0.50
CA GLU A 221 -12.81 -9.88 -0.40
C GLU A 221 -11.84 -9.99 -1.59
N MET A 222 -11.44 -8.88 -2.19
CA MET A 222 -10.50 -8.87 -3.31
C MET A 222 -9.08 -9.29 -2.88
N VAL A 223 -8.64 -8.83 -1.70
CA VAL A 223 -7.33 -9.20 -1.12
C VAL A 223 -7.35 -10.69 -0.75
N ILE A 224 -8.43 -11.17 -0.10
CA ILE A 224 -8.60 -12.58 0.27
C ILE A 224 -8.61 -13.47 -0.99
N ASN A 225 -9.33 -13.08 -2.04
CA ASN A 225 -9.37 -13.84 -3.29
C ASN A 225 -8.00 -13.84 -3.99
N THR A 226 -7.26 -12.75 -3.93
CA THR A 226 -5.90 -12.68 -4.48
C THR A 226 -4.96 -13.58 -3.69
N LEU A 227 -4.98 -13.51 -2.36
CA LEU A 227 -4.17 -14.37 -1.48
C LEU A 227 -4.51 -15.86 -1.66
N LYS A 228 -5.80 -16.21 -1.81
CA LYS A 228 -6.22 -17.59 -2.14
C LYS A 228 -5.62 -18.06 -3.47
N ASN A 229 -5.69 -17.23 -4.50
CA ASN A 229 -5.15 -17.56 -5.83
C ASN A 229 -3.61 -17.71 -5.80
N GLU A 230 -2.91 -16.88 -5.03
CA GLU A 230 -1.46 -17.00 -4.82
C GLU A 230 -1.13 -18.31 -4.07
N ALA A 231 -1.85 -18.61 -2.99
CA ALA A 231 -1.65 -19.86 -2.24
C ALA A 231 -1.92 -21.10 -3.10
N ILE A 232 -2.93 -21.07 -3.98
CA ILE A 232 -3.21 -22.14 -4.94
C ILE A 232 -2.05 -22.28 -5.93
N LYS A 233 -1.54 -21.17 -6.50
CA LYS A 233 -0.40 -21.20 -7.43
C LYS A 233 0.85 -21.78 -6.78
N GLU A 234 1.19 -21.30 -5.57
CA GLU A 234 2.32 -21.84 -4.80
C GLU A 234 2.15 -23.33 -4.49
N GLY A 235 0.92 -23.75 -4.15
CA GLY A 235 0.61 -25.17 -3.90
C GLY A 235 0.80 -26.03 -5.15
N ILE A 236 0.34 -25.57 -6.31
CA ILE A 236 0.52 -26.25 -7.60
C ILE A 236 2.01 -26.34 -7.93
N GLU A 237 2.75 -25.24 -7.82
CA GLU A 237 4.18 -25.18 -8.11
C GLU A 237 4.98 -26.15 -7.22
N LYS A 238 4.77 -26.10 -5.90
CA LYS A 238 5.40 -27.04 -4.94
C LYS A 238 5.07 -28.49 -5.25
N ASN A 239 3.83 -28.79 -5.59
CA ASN A 239 3.42 -30.17 -5.96
C ASN A 239 4.04 -30.61 -7.28
N THR A 240 4.11 -29.72 -8.28
CA THR A 240 4.77 -29.97 -9.57
C THR A 240 6.25 -30.31 -9.40
N LEU A 241 6.97 -29.49 -8.59
CA LEU A 241 8.38 -29.73 -8.28
C LEU A 241 8.59 -31.03 -7.50
N ALA A 242 7.75 -31.29 -6.50
CA ALA A 242 7.80 -32.54 -5.74
C ALA A 242 7.52 -33.79 -6.62
N THR A 243 6.57 -33.66 -7.54
CA THR A 243 6.23 -34.73 -8.50
C THR A 243 7.39 -34.96 -9.48
N ALA A 244 7.96 -33.87 -10.03
CA ALA A 244 9.12 -33.98 -10.92
C ALA A 244 10.31 -34.66 -10.22
N LYS A 245 10.56 -34.33 -8.96
CA LYS A 245 11.62 -34.98 -8.18
C LYS A 245 11.38 -36.49 -7.98
N LYS A 246 10.17 -36.88 -7.61
CA LYS A 246 9.80 -38.32 -7.50
C LYS A 246 9.97 -39.07 -8.83
N MET A 247 9.55 -38.45 -9.95
CA MET A 247 9.71 -39.03 -11.27
C MET A 247 11.18 -39.24 -11.66
N LEU A 248 12.06 -38.29 -11.25
CA LEU A 248 13.50 -38.44 -11.45
C LEU A 248 14.08 -39.54 -10.56
N ASP A 249 13.65 -39.65 -9.31
CA ASP A 249 14.04 -40.74 -8.39
C ASP A 249 13.62 -42.09 -8.91
N ASP A 250 12.46 -42.19 -9.62
CA ASP A 250 11.98 -43.36 -10.32
C ASP A 250 12.68 -43.62 -11.68
N ASN A 251 13.76 -42.89 -11.98
CA ASN A 251 14.57 -43.00 -13.20
C ASN A 251 13.84 -42.65 -14.51
N LEU A 252 12.79 -41.83 -14.48
CA LEU A 252 12.18 -41.35 -15.72
C LEU A 252 13.13 -40.36 -16.42
N SER A 253 13.09 -40.37 -17.77
CA SER A 253 13.91 -39.44 -18.55
C SER A 253 13.43 -37.99 -18.38
N ILE A 254 14.37 -37.03 -18.51
CA ILE A 254 14.06 -35.59 -18.43
C ILE A 254 12.94 -35.21 -19.41
N ASP A 255 12.92 -35.80 -20.61
CA ASP A 255 11.86 -35.53 -21.60
C ASP A 255 10.47 -36.00 -21.14
N MET A 256 10.40 -37.15 -20.45
CA MET A 256 9.16 -37.62 -19.85
C MET A 256 8.72 -36.75 -18.68
N VAL A 257 9.65 -36.37 -17.79
CA VAL A 257 9.37 -35.47 -16.66
C VAL A 257 8.85 -34.15 -17.17
N SER A 258 9.50 -33.54 -18.16
CA SER A 258 9.07 -32.29 -18.78
C SER A 258 7.69 -32.38 -19.40
N LYS A 259 7.42 -33.47 -20.12
CA LYS A 259 6.10 -33.73 -20.77
C LYS A 259 4.95 -33.79 -19.78
N TYR A 260 5.15 -34.41 -18.61
CA TYR A 260 4.08 -34.61 -17.62
C TYR A 260 3.96 -33.51 -16.60
N THR A 261 5.04 -32.79 -16.30
CA THR A 261 5.03 -31.70 -15.30
C THR A 261 4.91 -30.31 -15.92
N GLY A 262 5.22 -30.16 -17.20
CA GLY A 262 5.28 -28.84 -17.88
C GLY A 262 6.53 -28.03 -17.54
N LEU A 263 7.45 -28.55 -16.72
CA LEU A 263 8.69 -27.87 -16.38
C LEU A 263 9.66 -27.93 -17.56
N THR A 264 10.48 -26.88 -17.67
CA THR A 264 11.57 -26.84 -18.65
C THR A 264 12.69 -27.82 -18.28
N LYS A 265 13.51 -28.18 -19.25
CA LYS A 265 14.66 -29.08 -19.01
C LYS A 265 15.68 -28.48 -18.05
N GLU A 266 15.82 -27.15 -18.07
CA GLU A 266 16.69 -26.39 -17.17
C GLU A 266 16.20 -26.49 -15.72
N GLU A 267 14.89 -26.26 -15.49
CA GLU A 267 14.26 -26.40 -14.17
C GLU A 267 14.40 -27.83 -13.63
N ILE A 268 14.16 -28.83 -14.47
CA ILE A 268 14.29 -30.26 -14.08
C ILE A 268 15.74 -30.60 -13.72
N ASN A 269 16.72 -30.08 -14.47
CA ASN A 269 18.13 -30.31 -14.16
C ASN A 269 18.57 -29.67 -12.84
N SER A 270 17.96 -28.57 -12.44
CA SER A 270 18.22 -27.93 -11.14
C SER A 270 17.66 -28.69 -9.93
N LEU A 271 16.83 -29.72 -10.16
CA LEU A 271 16.25 -30.58 -9.10
C LEU A 271 17.12 -31.79 -8.75
N LYS A 272 18.14 -32.07 -9.55
CA LYS A 272 19.12 -33.16 -9.30
C LYS A 272 20.15 -32.70 -8.28
#